data_96fdaf0919ccc42608d308e64c6c4282
#
_entry.id   96fdaf0919ccc42608d308e64c6c4282
#
_cell.length_a   1.000
_cell.length_b   1.000
_cell.length_c   1.000
_cell.angle_alpha   90.00
_cell.angle_beta   90.00
_cell.angle_gamma   90.00
#
_symmetry.space_group_name_H-M   'P 1'
#
loop_
_entity.id
_entity.type
_entity.pdbx_description
1 polymer ?
#
loop_
_entity_poly.entity_id
_entity_poly.type
_entity_poly.pdbx_seq_one_letter_code
_entity_poly.pdbx_strand_id
1 'polypeptide(L)'
;MFKKMLAVSSILLSTSVLAAHHEETPMIAEVYECNLNEGFMVSDLVEFARSDFKAFADANKFAMNTFIWEAVAVSPPYDEPDLRWVNYFPTWGDYFASEEAWRATAQDVAAGIFERVSCSKARTLAVHNAGAQPAVSQEKPLIAMVCNLDEGKTVADALAYRKSVNKMSNEMIDGSVGSAMFTPALGITGFDYVAMVTGTVKDMSDVMDNVRSGKARKAMQEAGLENPAQCITDLHRSHLVISR
;
A
#
# COMPACT_ATOMS: atom_id res chain seq x y z
N MET A 1 -52.25 -0.53 -62.66
CA MET A 1 -50.80 -0.27 -62.37
C MET A 1 -50.66 -0.02 -60.88
N PHE A 2 -50.30 -1.02 -60.09
CA PHE A 2 -50.06 -0.90 -58.65
C PHE A 2 -48.57 -0.88 -58.39
N LYS A 3 -47.99 0.22 -57.94
CA LYS A 3 -46.63 0.32 -57.46
C LYS A 3 -46.58 -0.10 -55.98
N LYS A 4 -45.91 -1.23 -55.73
CA LYS A 4 -45.60 -1.71 -54.38
C LYS A 4 -44.37 -0.89 -53.86
N MET A 5 -44.60 -0.14 -52.77
CA MET A 5 -43.54 0.49 -51.98
C MET A 5 -43.02 -0.53 -50.98
N LEU A 6 -41.76 -0.95 -51.09
CA LEU A 6 -41.04 -1.69 -50.06
C LEU A 6 -40.48 -0.72 -49.04
N ALA A 7 -40.94 -0.78 -47.82
CA ALA A 7 -40.33 -0.11 -46.69
C ALA A 7 -39.18 -1.00 -46.13
N VAL A 8 -37.96 -0.55 -46.25
CA VAL A 8 -36.79 -1.19 -45.64
C VAL A 8 -36.67 -0.64 -44.22
N SER A 9 -37.02 -1.43 -43.25
CA SER A 9 -36.78 -1.13 -41.82
C SER A 9 -35.30 -1.44 -41.47
N SER A 10 -34.50 -0.41 -41.31
CA SER A 10 -33.13 -0.53 -40.78
C SER A 10 -33.17 -0.70 -39.26
N ILE A 11 -32.92 -1.93 -38.80
CA ILE A 11 -32.73 -2.23 -37.38
C ILE A 11 -31.31 -1.78 -37.02
N LEU A 12 -31.20 -0.65 -36.32
CA LEU A 12 -29.97 -0.22 -35.67
C LEU A 12 -29.73 -1.12 -34.44
N LEU A 13 -28.86 -2.11 -34.59
CA LEU A 13 -28.29 -2.83 -33.46
C LEU A 13 -27.33 -1.86 -32.73
N SER A 14 -27.80 -1.27 -31.64
CA SER A 14 -26.92 -0.62 -30.67
C SER A 14 -26.14 -1.69 -29.92
N THR A 15 -24.90 -1.94 -30.35
CA THR A 15 -23.91 -2.68 -29.58
C THR A 15 -23.50 -1.80 -28.39
N SER A 16 -24.14 -2.04 -27.24
CA SER A 16 -23.61 -1.56 -25.96
C SER A 16 -22.28 -2.29 -25.73
N VAL A 17 -21.17 -1.57 -25.99
CA VAL A 17 -19.85 -1.98 -25.53
C VAL A 17 -19.89 -1.91 -24.00
N LEU A 18 -20.13 -3.06 -23.36
CA LEU A 18 -19.81 -3.24 -21.96
C LEU A 18 -18.30 -3.04 -21.84
N ALA A 19 -17.89 -1.83 -21.43
CA ALA A 19 -16.55 -1.59 -20.94
C ALA A 19 -16.38 -2.53 -19.75
N ALA A 20 -15.70 -3.63 -19.96
CA ALA A 20 -15.22 -4.46 -18.86
C ALA A 20 -14.30 -3.56 -18.03
N HIS A 21 -14.78 -3.11 -16.88
CA HIS A 21 -13.91 -2.60 -15.84
C HIS A 21 -12.98 -3.77 -15.49
N HIS A 22 -11.75 -3.76 -16.00
CA HIS A 22 -10.68 -4.56 -15.44
C HIS A 22 -10.47 -4.03 -14.02
N GLU A 23 -11.09 -4.69 -13.04
CA GLU A 23 -10.66 -4.55 -11.67
C GLU A 23 -9.19 -4.95 -11.64
N GLU A 24 -8.33 -3.99 -11.31
CA GLU A 24 -6.90 -4.27 -11.14
C GLU A 24 -6.76 -5.36 -10.08
N THR A 25 -6.13 -6.47 -10.45
CA THR A 25 -5.87 -7.55 -9.50
C THR A 25 -4.97 -7.01 -8.38
N PRO A 26 -5.38 -7.12 -7.12
CA PRO A 26 -4.58 -6.61 -6.01
C PRO A 26 -3.21 -7.27 -5.99
N MET A 27 -2.15 -6.48 -5.76
CA MET A 27 -0.82 -7.00 -5.46
C MET A 27 -0.82 -7.68 -4.09
N ILE A 28 0.19 -8.48 -3.82
CA ILE A 28 0.39 -9.13 -2.53
C ILE A 28 1.47 -8.37 -1.78
N ALA A 29 1.20 -7.96 -0.54
CA ALA A 29 2.21 -7.50 0.40
C ALA A 29 2.47 -8.59 1.44
N GLU A 30 3.74 -8.92 1.63
CA GLU A 30 4.22 -9.71 2.74
C GLU A 30 4.85 -8.76 3.77
N VAL A 31 4.42 -8.86 5.02
CA VAL A 31 4.81 -7.93 6.09
C VAL A 31 5.37 -8.71 7.27
N TYR A 32 6.57 -8.35 7.68
CA TYR A 32 7.22 -8.80 8.92
C TYR A 32 7.30 -7.63 9.89
N GLU A 33 6.94 -7.85 11.14
CA GLU A 33 7.22 -6.94 12.25
C GLU A 33 8.55 -7.32 12.87
N CYS A 34 9.48 -6.37 12.94
CA CYS A 34 10.85 -6.62 13.36
C CYS A 34 11.31 -5.64 14.44
N ASN A 35 12.04 -6.15 15.43
CA ASN A 35 12.76 -5.35 16.41
C ASN A 35 14.26 -5.45 16.13
N LEU A 36 14.97 -4.34 16.30
CA LEU A 36 16.42 -4.29 16.17
C LEU A 36 17.10 -5.12 17.26
N ASN A 37 18.11 -5.85 16.88
CA ASN A 37 18.98 -6.51 17.85
C ASN A 37 19.94 -5.51 18.49
N GLU A 38 20.42 -5.83 19.69
CA GLU A 38 21.31 -4.94 20.46
C GLU A 38 22.54 -4.54 19.63
N GLY A 39 22.83 -3.24 19.59
CA GLY A 39 23.96 -2.66 18.89
C GLY A 39 23.73 -2.30 17.43
N PHE A 40 22.54 -2.60 16.86
CA PHE A 40 22.21 -2.22 15.49
C PHE A 40 21.21 -1.07 15.42
N MET A 41 21.31 -0.32 14.31
CA MET A 41 20.36 0.75 13.94
C MET A 41 19.62 0.39 12.66
N VAL A 42 18.51 1.06 12.39
CA VAL A 42 17.76 0.89 11.12
C VAL A 42 18.64 1.13 9.91
N SER A 43 19.58 2.11 9.98
CA SER A 43 20.54 2.37 8.91
C SER A 43 21.41 1.18 8.54
N ASP A 44 21.84 0.37 9.53
CA ASP A 44 22.68 -0.80 9.30
C ASP A 44 21.90 -1.90 8.54
N LEU A 45 20.62 -2.07 8.89
CA LEU A 45 19.75 -2.98 8.17
C LEU A 45 19.44 -2.49 6.75
N VAL A 46 19.19 -1.20 6.57
CA VAL A 46 18.91 -0.59 5.25
C VAL A 46 20.11 -0.71 4.32
N GLU A 47 21.34 -0.47 4.83
CA GLU A 47 22.57 -0.62 4.07
C GLU A 47 22.78 -2.08 3.64
N PHE A 48 22.66 -3.03 4.56
CA PHE A 48 22.72 -4.46 4.26
C PHE A 48 21.64 -4.90 3.25
N ALA A 49 20.43 -4.40 3.42
CA ALA A 49 19.33 -4.74 2.53
C ALA A 49 19.54 -4.20 1.11
N ARG A 50 20.08 -3.00 0.97
CA ARG A 50 20.39 -2.38 -0.34
C ARG A 50 21.60 -3.00 -1.04
N SER A 51 22.50 -3.69 -0.30
CA SER A 51 23.66 -4.41 -0.84
C SER A 51 23.37 -5.91 -0.99
N ASP A 52 23.49 -6.64 0.10
CA ASP A 52 23.54 -8.10 0.11
C ASP A 52 22.18 -8.73 -0.21
N PHE A 53 21.09 -8.26 0.43
CA PHE A 53 19.76 -8.78 0.14
C PHE A 53 19.32 -8.42 -1.29
N LYS A 54 19.61 -7.20 -1.75
CA LYS A 54 19.31 -6.82 -3.13
C LYS A 54 20.09 -7.68 -4.14
N ALA A 55 21.39 -7.91 -3.90
CA ALA A 55 22.21 -8.78 -4.76
C ALA A 55 21.66 -10.21 -4.80
N PHE A 56 21.24 -10.75 -3.67
CA PHE A 56 20.56 -12.05 -3.58
C PHE A 56 19.25 -12.08 -4.38
N ALA A 57 18.41 -11.06 -4.22
CA ALA A 57 17.12 -10.93 -4.94
C ALA A 57 17.33 -10.79 -6.47
N ASP A 58 18.39 -10.07 -6.89
CA ASP A 58 18.76 -9.92 -8.30
C ASP A 58 19.22 -11.26 -8.90
N ALA A 59 20.07 -12.00 -8.17
CA ALA A 59 20.57 -13.31 -8.61
C ALA A 59 19.45 -14.34 -8.77
N ASN A 60 18.44 -14.29 -7.89
CA ASN A 60 17.27 -15.18 -7.92
C ASN A 60 16.11 -14.63 -8.76
N LYS A 61 16.25 -13.42 -9.36
CA LYS A 61 15.24 -12.78 -10.23
C LYS A 61 13.89 -12.57 -9.52
N PHE A 62 13.92 -12.21 -8.26
CA PHE A 62 12.68 -11.93 -7.52
C PHE A 62 11.90 -10.76 -8.14
N ALA A 63 10.65 -11.02 -8.51
CA ALA A 63 9.74 -10.01 -9.04
C ALA A 63 9.03 -9.29 -7.87
N MET A 64 9.79 -8.51 -7.08
CA MET A 64 9.23 -7.83 -5.92
C MET A 64 9.81 -6.44 -5.73
N ASN A 65 9.04 -5.57 -5.09
CA ASN A 65 9.53 -4.33 -4.49
C ASN A 65 9.68 -4.54 -2.99
N THR A 66 10.77 -4.05 -2.39
CA THR A 66 11.02 -4.20 -0.95
C THR A 66 11.21 -2.83 -0.30
N PHE A 67 10.59 -2.67 0.86
CA PHE A 67 10.69 -1.49 1.70
C PHE A 67 10.96 -1.88 3.16
N ILE A 68 11.64 -1.00 3.87
CA ILE A 68 11.73 -1.02 5.34
C ILE A 68 10.98 0.21 5.84
N TRP A 69 9.99 0.03 6.71
CA TRP A 69 9.23 1.10 7.34
C TRP A 69 9.66 1.24 8.79
N GLU A 70 10.49 2.23 9.05
CA GLU A 70 10.96 2.60 10.37
C GLU A 70 9.85 3.31 11.14
N ALA A 71 9.55 2.91 12.36
CA ALA A 71 8.59 3.59 13.23
C ALA A 71 9.16 4.93 13.71
N VAL A 72 8.41 6.02 13.54
CA VAL A 72 8.83 7.39 13.90
C VAL A 72 7.96 7.97 15.00
N ALA A 73 6.64 7.86 14.87
CA ALA A 73 5.69 8.27 15.90
C ALA A 73 4.52 7.29 15.87
N VAL A 74 4.28 6.65 16.99
CA VAL A 74 3.31 5.57 17.12
C VAL A 74 2.26 5.92 18.19
N SER A 75 1.06 5.39 17.99
CA SER A 75 -0.06 5.58 18.91
C SER A 75 0.02 4.64 20.11
N PRO A 76 -0.62 4.98 21.26
CA PRO A 76 -0.74 4.03 22.36
C PRO A 76 -1.34 2.69 21.91
N PRO A 77 -0.92 1.56 22.47
CA PRO A 77 -0.12 1.38 23.70
C PRO A 77 1.41 1.52 23.56
N TYR A 78 1.95 1.98 22.43
CA TYR A 78 3.39 2.16 22.16
C TYR A 78 4.20 0.86 22.13
N ASP A 79 3.56 -0.26 21.78
CA ASP A 79 4.15 -1.59 21.65
C ASP A 79 4.46 -1.96 20.18
N GLU A 80 4.49 -0.97 19.30
CA GLU A 80 4.84 -1.13 17.90
C GLU A 80 6.28 -1.64 17.75
N PRO A 81 6.54 -2.51 16.74
CA PRO A 81 7.89 -2.93 16.40
C PRO A 81 8.74 -1.75 15.91
N ASP A 82 10.07 -1.83 16.04
CA ASP A 82 10.99 -0.79 15.59
C ASP A 82 10.83 -0.50 14.09
N LEU A 83 10.53 -1.54 13.34
CA LEU A 83 10.32 -1.45 11.90
C LEU A 83 9.42 -2.56 11.35
N ARG A 84 8.94 -2.36 10.13
CA ARG A 84 8.32 -3.40 9.31
C ARG A 84 9.12 -3.63 8.04
N TRP A 85 9.47 -4.88 7.76
CA TRP A 85 10.01 -5.29 6.46
C TRP A 85 8.84 -5.68 5.57
N VAL A 86 8.76 -5.08 4.37
CA VAL A 86 7.61 -5.25 3.48
C VAL A 86 8.05 -5.59 2.07
N ASN A 87 7.59 -6.72 1.56
CA ASN A 87 7.79 -7.16 0.20
C ASN A 87 6.47 -7.07 -0.56
N TYR A 88 6.48 -6.48 -1.76
CA TYR A 88 5.32 -6.43 -2.64
C TYR A 88 5.56 -7.33 -3.84
N PHE A 89 4.62 -8.24 -4.10
CA PHE A 89 4.65 -9.16 -5.23
C PHE A 89 3.50 -8.85 -6.18
N PRO A 90 3.72 -8.85 -7.52
CA PRO A 90 2.66 -8.67 -8.49
C PRO A 90 1.59 -9.76 -8.41
N THR A 91 2.00 -11.01 -8.16
CA THR A 91 1.11 -12.18 -8.13
C THR A 91 1.47 -13.15 -7.01
N TRP A 92 0.54 -14.05 -6.67
CA TRP A 92 0.79 -15.19 -5.79
C TRP A 92 1.86 -16.15 -6.35
N GLY A 93 1.96 -16.25 -7.69
CA GLY A 93 3.01 -17.06 -8.33
C GLY A 93 4.41 -16.50 -8.03
N ASP A 94 4.59 -15.18 -8.11
CA ASP A 94 5.85 -14.52 -7.78
C ASP A 94 6.19 -14.68 -6.28
N TYR A 95 5.18 -14.56 -5.41
CA TYR A 95 5.32 -14.79 -3.98
C TYR A 95 5.84 -16.21 -3.69
N PHE A 96 5.17 -17.25 -4.19
CA PHE A 96 5.55 -18.63 -3.93
C PHE A 96 6.90 -19.00 -4.55
N ALA A 97 7.22 -18.50 -5.75
CA ALA A 97 8.53 -18.71 -6.37
C ALA A 97 9.65 -18.08 -5.54
N SER A 98 9.43 -16.88 -5.00
CA SER A 98 10.40 -16.22 -4.11
C SER A 98 10.59 -16.98 -2.80
N GLU A 99 9.51 -17.50 -2.20
CA GLU A 99 9.54 -18.33 -1.00
C GLU A 99 10.34 -19.63 -1.21
N GLU A 100 10.15 -20.30 -2.35
CA GLU A 100 10.89 -21.51 -2.69
C GLU A 100 12.39 -21.23 -2.82
N ALA A 101 12.76 -20.19 -3.57
CA ALA A 101 14.15 -19.80 -3.74
C ALA A 101 14.79 -19.35 -2.42
N TRP A 102 14.05 -18.61 -1.59
CA TRP A 102 14.50 -18.20 -0.25
C TRP A 102 14.88 -19.41 0.60
N ARG A 103 14.01 -20.41 0.70
CA ARG A 103 14.27 -21.62 1.48
C ARG A 103 15.47 -22.43 0.95
N ALA A 104 15.66 -22.44 -0.36
CA ALA A 104 16.71 -23.22 -1.00
C ALA A 104 18.11 -22.60 -0.88
N THR A 105 18.22 -21.26 -0.90
CA THR A 105 19.52 -20.60 -1.17
C THR A 105 19.84 -19.38 -0.28
N ALA A 106 18.97 -19.01 0.67
CA ALA A 106 19.11 -17.73 1.40
C ALA A 106 19.93 -17.83 2.70
N GLN A 107 20.61 -18.93 3.02
CA GLN A 107 21.23 -19.15 4.33
C GLN A 107 22.12 -17.98 4.78
N ASP A 108 23.02 -17.51 3.91
CA ASP A 108 23.99 -16.46 4.26
C ASP A 108 23.29 -15.09 4.40
N VAL A 109 22.41 -14.74 3.45
CA VAL A 109 21.69 -13.46 3.51
C VAL A 109 20.69 -13.45 4.66
N ALA A 110 20.05 -14.57 4.95
CA ALA A 110 19.15 -14.72 6.10
C ALA A 110 19.91 -14.53 7.41
N ALA A 111 21.12 -15.14 7.55
CA ALA A 111 21.98 -14.92 8.71
C ALA A 111 22.31 -13.44 8.91
N GLY A 112 22.66 -12.73 7.84
CA GLY A 112 22.93 -11.30 7.90
C GLY A 112 21.72 -10.43 8.28
N ILE A 113 20.51 -10.80 7.86
CA ILE A 113 19.28 -10.13 8.31
C ILE A 113 19.05 -10.43 9.80
N PHE A 114 19.06 -11.68 10.21
CA PHE A 114 18.77 -12.09 11.59
C PHE A 114 19.85 -11.71 12.61
N GLU A 115 21.07 -11.39 12.16
CA GLU A 115 22.07 -10.73 13.00
C GLU A 115 21.60 -9.33 13.44
N ARG A 116 20.89 -8.61 12.57
CA ARG A 116 20.46 -7.21 12.77
C ARG A 116 19.09 -7.07 13.39
N VAL A 117 18.17 -7.99 13.08
CA VAL A 117 16.79 -7.91 13.51
C VAL A 117 16.23 -9.27 13.91
N SER A 118 15.25 -9.21 14.82
CA SER A 118 14.37 -10.32 15.18
C SER A 118 12.97 -10.01 14.67
N CYS A 119 12.44 -10.84 13.77
CA CYS A 119 11.16 -10.58 13.11
C CYS A 119 10.10 -11.63 13.49
N SER A 120 8.85 -11.20 13.50
CA SER A 120 7.68 -12.09 13.60
C SER A 120 7.55 -12.97 12.35
N LYS A 121 6.59 -13.92 12.38
CA LYS A 121 6.16 -14.60 11.16
C LYS A 121 5.45 -13.61 10.23
N ALA A 122 5.64 -13.83 8.93
CA ALA A 122 5.00 -13.01 7.91
C ALA A 122 3.47 -13.07 7.97
N ARG A 123 2.87 -11.95 7.59
CA ARG A 123 1.46 -11.81 7.26
C ARG A 123 1.34 -11.40 5.81
N THR A 124 0.31 -11.86 5.11
CA THR A 124 0.06 -11.40 3.74
C THR A 124 -1.22 -10.58 3.65
N LEU A 125 -1.13 -9.53 2.84
CA LEU A 125 -2.19 -8.55 2.61
C LEU A 125 -2.43 -8.42 1.11
N ALA A 126 -3.68 -8.28 0.69
CA ALA A 126 -4.01 -7.83 -0.66
C ALA A 126 -3.93 -6.31 -0.71
N VAL A 127 -3.23 -5.77 -1.72
CA VAL A 127 -2.94 -4.33 -1.87
C VAL A 127 -3.81 -3.75 -2.96
N HIS A 128 -4.70 -2.85 -2.59
CA HIS A 128 -5.60 -2.14 -3.49
C HIS A 128 -5.09 -0.72 -3.74
N ASN A 129 -5.05 -0.29 -4.99
CA ASN A 129 -4.75 1.09 -5.32
C ASN A 129 -5.90 2.00 -4.86
N ALA A 130 -5.59 2.95 -4.01
CA ALA A 130 -6.54 3.93 -3.48
C ALA A 130 -6.27 5.37 -3.96
N GLY A 131 -5.31 5.57 -4.86
CA GLY A 131 -5.01 6.90 -5.39
C GLY A 131 -3.76 6.94 -6.26
N ALA A 132 -3.23 8.14 -6.48
CA ALA A 132 -2.02 8.36 -7.25
C ALA A 132 -0.84 7.55 -6.69
N GLN A 133 0.08 7.17 -7.57
CA GLN A 133 1.37 6.62 -7.15
C GLN A 133 2.36 7.78 -6.96
N PRO A 134 2.96 7.93 -5.78
CA PRO A 134 3.92 9.00 -5.55
C PRO A 134 5.20 8.75 -6.33
N ALA A 135 5.98 9.82 -6.55
CA ALA A 135 7.31 9.69 -7.12
C ALA A 135 8.18 8.72 -6.32
N VAL A 136 8.95 7.91 -7.03
CA VAL A 136 9.90 6.99 -6.39
C VAL A 136 11.02 7.82 -5.74
N SER A 137 11.26 7.58 -4.46
CA SER A 137 12.37 8.17 -3.72
C SER A 137 12.99 7.14 -2.78
N GLN A 138 14.26 7.33 -2.45
CA GLN A 138 15.02 6.44 -1.54
C GLN A 138 14.39 6.40 -0.15
N GLU A 139 13.91 7.56 0.32
CA GLU A 139 13.27 7.71 1.62
C GLU A 139 12.10 8.69 1.51
N LYS A 140 11.04 8.41 2.24
CA LYS A 140 9.85 9.27 2.29
C LYS A 140 9.02 9.02 3.55
N PRO A 141 8.29 10.05 4.03
CA PRO A 141 7.29 9.87 5.08
C PRO A 141 6.18 8.93 4.61
N LEU A 142 5.67 8.15 5.54
CA LEU A 142 4.57 7.23 5.34
C LEU A 142 3.63 7.29 6.54
N ILE A 143 2.37 7.57 6.32
CA ILE A 143 1.32 7.46 7.33
C ILE A 143 0.62 6.12 7.10
N ALA A 144 0.59 5.29 8.13
CA ALA A 144 -0.18 4.05 8.17
C ALA A 144 -1.38 4.23 9.11
N MET A 145 -2.54 3.76 8.71
CA MET A 145 -3.77 3.81 9.49
C MET A 145 -4.35 2.41 9.56
N VAL A 146 -4.29 1.79 10.75
CA VAL A 146 -4.90 0.49 11.04
C VAL A 146 -6.35 0.73 11.42
N CYS A 147 -7.28 0.15 10.67
CA CYS A 147 -8.68 0.53 10.71
C CYS A 147 -9.62 -0.66 10.94
N ASN A 148 -10.66 -0.43 11.75
CA ASN A 148 -11.81 -1.30 11.91
C ASN A 148 -13.04 -0.59 11.34
N LEU A 149 -13.81 -1.27 10.51
CA LEU A 149 -15.02 -0.75 9.87
C LEU A 149 -16.13 -0.51 10.92
N ASP A 150 -16.87 0.55 10.72
CA ASP A 150 -18.09 0.79 11.49
C ASP A 150 -19.18 -0.22 11.09
N GLU A 151 -20.16 -0.42 11.97
CA GLU A 151 -21.24 -1.38 11.75
C GLU A 151 -21.96 -1.14 10.42
N GLY A 152 -22.11 -2.18 9.62
CA GLY A 152 -22.76 -2.16 8.30
C GLY A 152 -21.93 -1.57 7.17
N LYS A 153 -20.67 -1.15 7.42
CA LYS A 153 -19.74 -0.70 6.38
C LYS A 153 -18.92 -1.85 5.82
N THR A 154 -18.44 -1.68 4.60
CA THR A 154 -17.69 -2.70 3.85
C THR A 154 -16.30 -2.19 3.45
N VAL A 155 -15.41 -3.13 3.09
CA VAL A 155 -14.09 -2.81 2.49
C VAL A 155 -14.25 -1.96 1.21
N ALA A 156 -15.32 -2.20 0.42
CA ALA A 156 -15.60 -1.41 -0.78
C ALA A 156 -15.94 0.05 -0.44
N ASP A 157 -16.72 0.29 0.64
CA ASP A 157 -17.00 1.65 1.12
C ASP A 157 -15.72 2.35 1.57
N ALA A 158 -14.85 1.64 2.30
CA ALA A 158 -13.55 2.16 2.72
C ALA A 158 -12.65 2.51 1.53
N LEU A 159 -12.58 1.66 0.51
CA LEU A 159 -11.79 1.92 -0.69
C LEU A 159 -12.32 3.13 -1.47
N ALA A 160 -13.64 3.25 -1.63
CA ALA A 160 -14.26 4.40 -2.27
C ALA A 160 -13.98 5.70 -1.52
N TYR A 161 -14.11 5.67 -0.19
CA TYR A 161 -13.76 6.78 0.68
C TYR A 161 -12.29 7.18 0.51
N ARG A 162 -11.35 6.22 0.57
CA ARG A 162 -9.92 6.48 0.44
C ARG A 162 -9.55 7.08 -0.92
N LYS A 163 -10.15 6.60 -2.01
CA LYS A 163 -9.99 7.19 -3.34
C LYS A 163 -10.44 8.65 -3.38
N SER A 164 -11.60 8.95 -2.78
CA SER A 164 -12.13 10.31 -2.72
C SER A 164 -11.27 11.25 -1.87
N VAL A 165 -10.80 10.78 -0.71
CA VAL A 165 -9.90 11.55 0.17
C VAL A 165 -8.55 11.80 -0.51
N ASN A 166 -7.97 10.79 -1.18
CA ASN A 166 -6.69 10.97 -1.88
C ASN A 166 -6.81 12.01 -3.02
N LYS A 167 -7.88 11.91 -3.83
CA LYS A 167 -8.16 12.90 -4.87
C LYS A 167 -8.27 14.31 -4.30
N MET A 168 -9.09 14.49 -3.27
CA MET A 168 -9.27 15.78 -2.59
C MET A 168 -7.95 16.31 -2.01
N SER A 169 -7.16 15.45 -1.36
CA SER A 169 -5.86 15.85 -0.81
C SER A 169 -4.92 16.37 -1.88
N ASN A 170 -4.85 15.70 -3.03
CA ASN A 170 -4.03 16.11 -4.18
C ASN A 170 -4.54 17.41 -4.85
N GLU A 171 -5.84 17.70 -4.77
CA GLU A 171 -6.40 18.99 -5.23
C GLU A 171 -6.07 20.16 -4.27
N MET A 172 -5.70 19.85 -3.02
CA MET A 172 -5.42 20.86 -1.98
C MET A 172 -3.94 21.19 -1.81
N ILE A 173 -3.04 20.49 -2.49
CA ILE A 173 -1.58 20.66 -2.40
C ILE A 173 -1.01 20.93 -3.80
N ASP A 174 0.16 21.60 -3.82
CA ASP A 174 0.95 21.75 -5.06
C ASP A 174 1.95 20.58 -5.13
N GLY A 175 1.45 19.40 -5.50
CA GLY A 175 2.21 18.15 -5.52
C GLY A 175 1.31 16.92 -5.60
N SER A 176 1.80 15.78 -5.15
CA SER A 176 1.02 14.55 -5.16
C SER A 176 1.41 13.61 -4.03
N VAL A 177 0.40 13.13 -3.31
CA VAL A 177 0.54 11.99 -2.38
C VAL A 177 -0.13 10.75 -2.95
N GLY A 178 0.53 9.61 -2.77
CA GLY A 178 -0.03 8.32 -3.13
C GLY A 178 -0.81 7.71 -1.97
N SER A 179 -1.78 6.86 -2.31
CA SER A 179 -2.56 6.12 -1.31
C SER A 179 -2.79 4.68 -1.75
N ALA A 180 -2.66 3.76 -0.81
CA ALA A 180 -2.99 2.35 -0.98
C ALA A 180 -3.83 1.87 0.20
N MET A 181 -4.61 0.81 -0.02
CA MET A 181 -5.35 0.13 1.02
C MET A 181 -4.99 -1.35 1.02
N PHE A 182 -4.73 -1.90 2.20
CA PHE A 182 -4.31 -3.28 2.41
C PHE A 182 -5.39 -4.00 3.17
N THR A 183 -5.85 -5.12 2.64
CA THR A 183 -6.83 -5.98 3.30
C THR A 183 -6.19 -7.30 3.71
N PRO A 184 -6.61 -7.90 4.85
CA PRO A 184 -6.13 -9.20 5.26
C PRO A 184 -6.29 -10.25 4.17
N ALA A 185 -5.20 -11.02 3.90
CA ALA A 185 -5.24 -12.18 3.02
C ALA A 185 -4.96 -13.47 3.80
N LEU A 186 -3.79 -13.58 4.45
CA LEU A 186 -3.43 -14.74 5.27
C LEU A 186 -2.72 -14.30 6.56
N GLY A 187 -2.95 -15.02 7.66
CA GLY A 187 -2.21 -14.87 8.90
C GLY A 187 -2.56 -13.65 9.75
N ILE A 188 -3.71 -13.03 9.53
CA ILE A 188 -4.09 -11.76 10.16
C ILE A 188 -5.42 -11.86 10.88
N THR A 189 -5.46 -11.22 12.05
CA THR A 189 -6.67 -10.98 12.84
C THR A 189 -6.57 -9.60 13.50
N GLY A 190 -7.70 -8.98 13.80
CA GLY A 190 -7.77 -7.79 14.69
C GLY A 190 -7.93 -6.45 13.98
N PHE A 191 -7.97 -6.40 12.64
CA PHE A 191 -8.35 -5.21 11.87
C PHE A 191 -8.99 -5.59 10.52
N ASP A 192 -9.73 -4.67 9.92
CA ASP A 192 -10.39 -4.89 8.63
C ASP A 192 -9.53 -4.44 7.46
N TYR A 193 -8.77 -3.35 7.62
CA TYR A 193 -7.82 -2.87 6.61
C TYR A 193 -6.75 -1.95 7.19
N VAL A 194 -5.66 -1.76 6.44
CA VAL A 194 -4.68 -0.71 6.67
C VAL A 194 -4.72 0.25 5.49
N ALA A 195 -4.90 1.54 5.75
CA ALA A 195 -4.74 2.56 4.72
C ALA A 195 -3.37 3.23 4.85
N MET A 196 -2.78 3.56 3.71
CA MET A 196 -1.47 4.19 3.65
C MET A 196 -1.48 5.42 2.78
N VAL A 197 -0.77 6.45 3.24
CA VAL A 197 -0.51 7.68 2.49
C VAL A 197 0.97 7.98 2.53
N THR A 198 1.56 8.29 1.39
CA THR A 198 2.98 8.60 1.27
C THR A 198 3.23 9.62 0.16
N GLY A 199 4.28 10.41 0.29
CA GLY A 199 4.69 11.43 -0.68
C GLY A 199 6.07 11.98 -0.35
N THR A 200 6.50 13.02 -1.06
CA THR A 200 7.70 13.75 -0.66
C THR A 200 7.52 14.39 0.71
N VAL A 201 8.60 14.80 1.36
CA VAL A 201 8.52 15.55 2.64
C VAL A 201 7.65 16.79 2.48
N LYS A 202 7.80 17.53 1.37
CA LYS A 202 6.99 18.72 1.09
C LYS A 202 5.50 18.37 0.99
N ASP A 203 5.15 17.39 0.15
CA ASP A 203 3.75 17.05 -0.09
C ASP A 203 3.05 16.55 1.19
N MET A 204 3.75 15.72 1.98
CA MET A 204 3.24 15.24 3.26
C MET A 204 3.12 16.36 4.28
N SER A 205 4.04 17.34 4.29
CA SER A 205 3.92 18.53 5.14
C SER A 205 2.68 19.36 4.78
N ASP A 206 2.45 19.60 3.50
CA ASP A 206 1.29 20.35 3.02
C ASP A 206 -0.03 19.63 3.39
N VAL A 207 -0.09 18.30 3.26
CA VAL A 207 -1.25 17.50 3.72
C VAL A 207 -1.47 17.66 5.22
N MET A 208 -0.42 17.50 6.04
CA MET A 208 -0.52 17.60 7.49
C MET A 208 -0.90 19.01 7.95
N ASP A 209 -0.42 20.07 7.29
CA ASP A 209 -0.81 21.44 7.55
C ASP A 209 -2.29 21.70 7.19
N ASN A 210 -2.80 21.11 6.12
CA ASN A 210 -4.22 21.17 5.78
C ASN A 210 -5.09 20.43 6.82
N VAL A 211 -4.61 19.32 7.37
CA VAL A 211 -5.28 18.62 8.49
C VAL A 211 -5.27 19.48 9.74
N ARG A 212 -4.10 20.00 10.14
CA ARG A 212 -3.91 20.82 11.34
C ARG A 212 -4.72 22.12 11.32
N SER A 213 -4.81 22.77 10.17
CA SER A 213 -5.58 24.01 9.99
C SER A 213 -7.09 23.79 9.90
N GLY A 214 -7.56 22.54 9.85
CA GLY A 214 -8.96 22.17 9.67
C GLY A 214 -9.49 22.28 8.23
N LYS A 215 -8.65 22.71 7.27
CA LYS A 215 -9.04 22.82 5.85
C LYS A 215 -9.47 21.47 5.28
N ALA A 216 -8.73 20.39 5.56
CA ALA A 216 -9.07 19.05 5.11
C ALA A 216 -10.42 18.59 5.67
N ARG A 217 -10.68 18.82 6.96
CA ARG A 217 -11.97 18.49 7.59
C ARG A 217 -13.13 19.25 6.94
N LYS A 218 -12.97 20.55 6.71
CA LYS A 218 -13.97 21.37 6.04
C LYS A 218 -14.28 20.86 4.63
N ALA A 219 -13.25 20.58 3.83
CA ALA A 219 -13.41 20.04 2.48
C ALA A 219 -14.13 18.67 2.48
N MET A 220 -13.80 17.77 3.41
CA MET A 220 -14.50 16.49 3.56
C MET A 220 -15.98 16.68 3.90
N GLN A 221 -16.31 17.61 4.80
CA GLN A 221 -17.70 17.93 5.16
C GLN A 221 -18.48 18.50 3.98
N GLU A 222 -17.89 19.44 3.23
CA GLU A 222 -18.50 20.03 2.02
C GLU A 222 -18.73 19.01 0.92
N ALA A 223 -17.85 17.99 0.81
CA ALA A 223 -17.98 16.87 -0.12
C ALA A 223 -18.90 15.74 0.39
N GLY A 224 -19.43 15.83 1.61
CA GLY A 224 -20.24 14.77 2.22
C GLY A 224 -19.47 13.47 2.47
N LEU A 225 -18.14 13.52 2.64
CA LEU A 225 -17.31 12.38 2.88
C LEU A 225 -17.30 12.02 4.38
N GLU A 226 -17.85 10.87 4.71
CA GLU A 226 -17.83 10.31 6.05
C GLU A 226 -16.84 9.14 6.10
N ASN A 227 -15.96 9.13 7.10
CA ASN A 227 -15.05 8.00 7.30
C ASN A 227 -15.85 6.77 7.75
N PRO A 228 -15.79 5.65 7.00
CA PRO A 228 -16.55 4.44 7.33
C PRO A 228 -15.88 3.57 8.40
N ALA A 229 -14.84 4.05 9.09
CA ALA A 229 -14.03 3.26 9.99
C ALA A 229 -13.37 4.09 11.09
N GLN A 230 -13.02 3.44 12.19
CA GLN A 230 -12.17 3.97 13.24
C GLN A 230 -10.73 3.47 13.04
N CYS A 231 -9.77 4.40 13.07
CA CYS A 231 -8.38 4.08 12.76
C CYS A 231 -7.42 4.57 13.84
N ILE A 232 -6.39 3.77 14.09
CA ILE A 232 -5.16 4.17 14.77
C ILE A 232 -4.17 4.60 13.70
N THR A 233 -3.46 5.71 13.92
CA THR A 233 -2.62 6.34 12.91
C THR A 233 -1.19 6.46 13.41
N ASP A 234 -0.25 5.92 12.64
CA ASP A 234 1.17 5.95 12.94
C ASP A 234 1.97 6.58 11.79
N LEU A 235 3.09 7.22 12.15
CA LEU A 235 4.03 7.80 11.20
C LEU A 235 5.26 6.91 11.11
N HIS A 236 5.64 6.59 9.89
CA HIS A 236 6.84 5.85 9.56
C HIS A 236 7.74 6.64 8.60
N ARG A 237 9.01 6.25 8.54
CA ARG A 237 9.92 6.57 7.45
C ARG A 237 10.05 5.33 6.57
N SER A 238 9.68 5.45 5.29
CA SER A 238 9.79 4.37 4.33
C SER A 238 11.12 4.45 3.61
N HIS A 239 11.94 3.41 3.73
CA HIS A 239 13.21 3.23 3.01
C HIS A 239 12.99 2.26 1.86
N LEU A 240 13.26 2.71 0.62
CA LEU A 240 13.24 1.84 -0.55
C LEU A 240 14.50 0.97 -0.56
N VAL A 241 14.34 -0.33 -0.69
CA VAL A 241 15.42 -1.33 -0.83
C VAL A 241 15.51 -1.84 -2.26
N ILE A 242 14.41 -2.38 -2.79
CA ILE A 242 14.32 -2.92 -4.15
C ILE A 242 13.14 -2.25 -4.87
N SER A 243 13.37 -1.81 -6.12
CA SER A 243 12.34 -1.38 -7.07
C SER A 243 12.46 -2.20 -8.36
N ARG A 244 11.36 -2.74 -8.86
CA ARG A 244 11.24 -3.49 -10.12
C ARG A 244 10.25 -2.80 -11.06
#